data_38b9da1089c5b263db6700dc32095b30
#
_entry.id   38b9da1089c5b263db6700dc32095b30
#
_cell.length_a   1.000
_cell.length_b   1.000
_cell.length_c   1.000
_cell.angle_alpha   90.00
_cell.angle_beta   90.00
_cell.angle_gamma   90.00
#
_symmetry.space_group_name_H-M   'P 1'
#
loop_
_entity.id
_entity.type
_entity.pdbx_description
1 polymer ?
#
loop_
_entity_poly.entity_id
_entity_poly.type
_entity_poly.pdbx_seq_one_letter_code
_entity_poly.pdbx_strand_id
1 'polypeptide(L)'
;MLTKEFLGLVAAKAELSKKETEQLLTTMNAIIRENLIDGKSVQMQGLGALEIKERQARTIVHPRTGERSVVPTKNQLVFRPVGTIKDEFKKL
;
A
#
# COMPACT_ATOMS: atom_id res chain seq x y z
N MET A 1 -12.20 3.84 8.01
CA MET A 1 -13.21 3.89 6.93
C MET A 1 -13.32 2.54 6.26
N LEU A 2 -14.51 1.97 6.23
CA LEU A 2 -14.74 0.68 5.59
C LEU A 2 -14.92 0.83 4.08
N THR A 3 -14.75 -0.28 3.37
CA THR A 3 -14.83 -0.29 1.90
C THR A 3 -16.12 0.34 1.36
N LYS A 4 -17.26 0.03 1.98
CA LYS A 4 -18.56 0.57 1.54
C LYS A 4 -18.62 2.09 1.65
N GLU A 5 -18.09 2.65 2.74
CA GLU A 5 -18.06 4.09 2.95
C GLU A 5 -17.14 4.76 1.94
N PHE A 6 -15.97 4.17 1.72
CA PHE A 6 -15.00 4.66 0.76
C PHE A 6 -15.58 4.66 -0.66
N LEU A 7 -16.19 3.56 -1.08
CA LEU A 7 -16.84 3.45 -2.39
C LEU A 7 -17.95 4.49 -2.56
N GLY A 8 -18.76 4.70 -1.52
CA GLY A 8 -19.82 5.70 -1.56
C GLY A 8 -19.29 7.11 -1.75
N LEU A 9 -18.21 7.47 -1.05
CA LEU A 9 -17.61 8.79 -1.19
C LEU A 9 -16.98 8.99 -2.56
N VAL A 10 -16.28 7.99 -3.07
CA VAL A 10 -15.68 8.05 -4.40
C VAL A 10 -16.75 8.18 -5.47
N ALA A 11 -17.81 7.38 -5.38
CA ALA A 11 -18.92 7.43 -6.33
C ALA A 11 -19.57 8.80 -6.36
N ALA A 12 -19.83 9.38 -5.19
CA ALA A 12 -20.46 10.70 -5.08
C ALA A 12 -19.59 11.79 -5.69
N LYS A 13 -18.29 11.81 -5.38
CA LYS A 13 -17.39 12.84 -5.89
C LYS A 13 -17.06 12.69 -7.36
N ALA A 14 -17.01 11.47 -7.87
CA ALA A 14 -16.72 11.19 -9.26
C ALA A 14 -17.98 11.21 -10.14
N GLU A 15 -19.16 11.38 -9.53
CA GLU A 15 -20.44 11.35 -10.24
C GLU A 15 -20.68 10.03 -10.99
N LEU A 16 -20.26 8.93 -10.34
CA LEU A 16 -20.44 7.58 -10.88
C LEU A 16 -21.42 6.81 -10.02
N SER A 17 -22.02 5.75 -10.58
CA SER A 17 -22.81 4.82 -9.79
C SER A 17 -21.89 3.98 -8.90
N LYS A 18 -22.44 3.38 -7.83
CA LYS A 18 -21.68 2.49 -6.95
C LYS A 18 -21.11 1.31 -7.73
N LYS A 19 -21.90 0.77 -8.65
CA LYS A 19 -21.48 -0.36 -9.48
C LYS A 19 -20.31 -0.02 -10.38
N GLU A 20 -20.36 1.13 -11.05
CA GLU A 20 -19.26 1.61 -11.89
C GLU A 20 -18.00 1.87 -11.07
N THR A 21 -18.15 2.48 -9.89
CA THR A 21 -17.04 2.75 -8.99
C THR A 21 -16.40 1.45 -8.51
N GLU A 22 -17.20 0.47 -8.15
CA GLU A 22 -16.71 -0.84 -7.71
C GLU A 22 -15.93 -1.54 -8.82
N GLN A 23 -16.44 -1.53 -10.03
CA GLN A 23 -15.77 -2.11 -11.18
C GLN A 23 -14.44 -1.40 -11.47
N LEU A 24 -14.43 -0.08 -11.42
CA LEU A 24 -13.23 0.71 -11.65
C LEU A 24 -12.15 0.40 -10.61
N LEU A 25 -12.52 0.38 -9.32
CA LEU A 25 -11.56 0.08 -8.25
C LEU A 25 -11.06 -1.36 -8.31
N THR A 26 -11.92 -2.31 -8.65
CA THR A 26 -11.52 -3.71 -8.81
C THR A 26 -10.50 -3.85 -9.93
N THR A 27 -10.72 -3.22 -11.06
CA THR A 27 -9.79 -3.22 -12.20
C THR A 27 -8.47 -2.56 -11.81
N MET A 28 -8.53 -1.41 -11.15
CA MET A 28 -7.36 -0.67 -10.71
C MET A 28 -6.52 -1.51 -9.73
N ASN A 29 -7.16 -2.14 -8.76
CA ASN A 29 -6.49 -2.98 -7.78
C ASN A 29 -5.82 -4.19 -8.44
N ALA A 30 -6.47 -4.81 -9.42
CA ALA A 30 -5.90 -5.94 -10.14
C ALA A 30 -4.62 -5.54 -10.88
N ILE A 31 -4.63 -4.40 -11.56
CA ILE A 31 -3.47 -3.89 -12.28
C ILE A 31 -2.33 -3.57 -11.31
N ILE A 32 -2.65 -2.93 -10.18
CA ILE A 32 -1.66 -2.61 -9.15
C ILE A 32 -1.00 -3.88 -8.62
N ARG A 33 -1.79 -4.90 -8.29
CA ARG A 33 -1.28 -6.17 -7.79
C ARG A 33 -0.37 -6.86 -8.80
N GLU A 34 -0.78 -6.93 -10.06
CA GLU A 34 0.03 -7.56 -11.11
C GLU A 34 1.39 -6.90 -11.26
N ASN A 35 1.43 -5.57 -11.26
CA ASN A 35 2.68 -4.84 -11.41
C ASN A 35 3.58 -5.01 -10.18
N LEU A 36 3.01 -5.01 -8.98
CA LEU A 36 3.78 -5.21 -7.75
C LEU A 36 4.37 -6.62 -7.69
N ILE A 37 3.62 -7.64 -8.11
CA ILE A 37 4.11 -9.01 -8.18
C ILE A 37 5.28 -9.14 -9.15
N ASP A 38 5.26 -8.39 -10.24
CA ASP A 38 6.36 -8.34 -11.20
C ASP A 38 7.56 -7.51 -10.73
N GLY A 39 7.49 -6.94 -9.53
CA GLY A 39 8.56 -6.14 -8.96
C GLY A 39 8.60 -4.70 -9.45
N LYS A 40 7.55 -4.25 -10.11
CA LYS A 40 7.44 -2.87 -10.60
C LYS A 40 6.78 -1.98 -9.55
N SER A 41 7.25 -0.74 -9.44
CA SER A 41 6.57 0.24 -8.60
C SER A 41 5.36 0.82 -9.33
N VAL A 42 4.36 1.23 -8.55
CA VAL A 42 3.16 1.87 -9.08
C VAL A 42 3.05 3.26 -8.48
N GLN A 43 3.12 4.27 -9.32
CA GLN A 43 2.95 5.66 -8.87
C GLN A 43 1.50 6.07 -9.00
N MET A 44 0.96 6.61 -7.91
CA MET A 44 -0.39 7.16 -7.89
C MET A 44 -0.29 8.68 -7.75
N GLN A 45 -0.73 9.37 -8.80
CA GLN A 45 -0.65 10.83 -8.86
C GLN A 45 -1.37 11.49 -7.69
N GLY A 46 -0.68 12.40 -7.01
CA GLY A 46 -1.25 13.13 -5.89
C GLY A 46 -1.31 12.36 -4.57
N LEU A 47 -0.91 11.10 -4.55
CA LEU A 47 -0.96 10.28 -3.34
C LEU A 47 0.41 9.74 -2.95
N GLY A 48 1.07 9.02 -3.84
CA GLY A 48 2.37 8.44 -3.56
C GLY A 48 2.68 7.27 -4.48
N ALA A 49 3.59 6.42 -4.04
CA ALA A 49 3.99 5.25 -4.79
C ALA A 49 3.95 3.99 -3.94
N LEU A 50 3.52 2.90 -4.55
CA LEU A 50 3.56 1.58 -3.94
C LEU A 50 4.75 0.81 -4.51
N GLU A 51 5.56 0.24 -3.62
CA GLU A 51 6.76 -0.51 -3.99
C GLU A 51 6.84 -1.79 -3.20
N ILE A 52 7.49 -2.79 -3.79
CA ILE A 52 7.85 -4.00 -3.06
C ILE A 52 9.33 -3.92 -2.73
N LYS A 53 9.66 -4.00 -1.45
CA LYS A 53 11.05 -4.06 -0.98
C LYS A 53 11.36 -5.44 -0.44
N GLU A 54 12.51 -5.95 -0.84
CA GLU A 54 13.03 -7.18 -0.29
C GLU A 54 13.78 -6.86 1.00
N ARG A 55 13.34 -7.48 2.09
CA ARG A 55 14.02 -7.40 3.38
C ARG A 55 14.92 -8.61 3.51
N GLN A 56 16.24 -8.36 3.65
CA GLN A 56 17.20 -9.44 3.80
C GLN A 56 16.98 -10.20 5.11
N ALA A 57 17.37 -11.47 5.09
CA ALA A 57 17.36 -12.29 6.29
C ALA A 57 18.25 -11.67 7.35
N ARG A 58 17.81 -11.72 8.59
CA ARG A 58 18.59 -11.21 9.73
C ARG A 58 18.44 -12.15 10.92
N THR A 59 19.46 -12.15 11.77
CA THR A 59 19.44 -12.91 13.01
C THR A 59 18.92 -12.01 14.14
N ILE A 60 17.93 -12.48 14.86
CA ILE A 60 17.38 -11.79 16.03
C ILE A 60 17.80 -12.57 17.27
N VAL A 61 18.29 -11.86 18.29
CA VAL A 61 18.64 -12.46 19.57
C VAL A 61 17.54 -12.08 20.59
N HIS A 62 16.95 -13.08 21.20
CA HIS A 62 15.97 -12.86 22.26
C HIS A 62 16.66 -12.42 23.54
N PRO A 63 16.33 -11.23 24.10
CA PRO A 63 17.05 -10.72 25.27
C PRO A 63 16.84 -11.54 26.55
N ARG A 64 15.76 -12.33 26.66
CA ARG A 64 15.47 -13.14 27.84
C ARG A 64 16.16 -14.50 27.85
N THR A 65 16.27 -15.14 26.70
CA THR A 65 16.75 -16.52 26.59
C THR A 65 18.10 -16.61 25.90
N GLY A 66 18.52 -15.58 25.22
CA GLY A 66 19.72 -15.60 24.41
C GLY A 66 19.57 -16.43 23.13
N GLU A 67 18.39 -16.95 22.86
CA GLU A 67 18.14 -17.73 21.65
C GLU A 67 18.24 -16.86 20.40
N ARG A 68 18.84 -17.41 19.36
CA ARG A 68 18.97 -16.76 18.08
C ARG A 68 17.91 -17.30 17.13
N SER A 69 17.12 -16.39 16.57
CA SER A 69 16.15 -16.72 15.52
C SER A 69 16.56 -16.05 14.22
N VAL A 70 16.45 -16.79 13.12
CA VAL A 70 16.73 -16.24 11.79
C VAL A 70 15.41 -15.83 11.16
N VAL A 71 15.28 -14.54 10.81
CA VAL A 71 14.14 -14.03 10.06
C VAL A 71 14.46 -14.20 8.58
N PRO A 72 13.69 -15.00 7.84
CA PRO A 72 13.96 -15.22 6.43
C PRO A 72 13.73 -13.95 5.59
N THR A 73 14.32 -13.92 4.41
CA THR A 73 14.07 -12.86 3.44
C THR A 73 12.60 -12.77 3.10
N LYS A 74 12.04 -11.57 3.18
CA LYS A 74 10.62 -11.31 2.87
C LYS A 74 10.48 -10.13 1.95
N ASN A 75 9.52 -10.23 1.04
CA ASN A 75 9.09 -9.08 0.26
C ASN A 75 8.05 -8.32 1.07
N GLN A 76 8.24 -7.02 1.18
CA GLN A 76 7.36 -6.15 1.95
C GLN A 76 6.78 -5.07 1.07
N LEU A 77 5.46 -4.87 1.16
CA LEU A 77 4.80 -3.75 0.50
C LEU A 77 5.10 -2.47 1.26
N VAL A 78 5.62 -1.47 0.56
CA VAL A 78 5.96 -0.16 1.14
C VAL A 78 5.23 0.92 0.37
N PHE A 79 4.62 1.85 1.10
CA PHE A 79 3.99 3.04 0.54
C PHE A 79 4.86 4.26 0.82
N ARG A 80 5.18 5.00 -0.24
CA ARG A 80 5.91 6.27 -0.13
C ARG A 80 4.99 7.42 -0.50
N PRO A 81 4.56 8.22 0.48
CA PRO A 81 3.70 9.36 0.19
C PRO A 81 4.46 10.45 -0.58
N VAL A 82 3.73 11.21 -1.41
CA VAL A 82 4.32 12.38 -2.06
C VAL A 82 4.60 13.47 -1.03
N GLY A 83 5.53 14.37 -1.35
CA GLY A 83 5.95 15.44 -0.43
C GLY A 83 4.81 16.32 0.06
N THR A 84 3.84 16.63 -0.81
CA THR A 84 2.66 17.43 -0.46
C THR A 84 1.86 16.80 0.67
N ILE A 85 1.64 15.49 0.61
CA ILE A 85 0.90 14.76 1.66
C ILE A 85 1.70 14.72 2.96
N LYS A 86 3.02 14.52 2.88
CA LYS A 86 3.88 14.56 4.06
C LYS A 86 3.80 15.91 4.77
N ASP A 87 3.81 17.00 4.01
CA ASP A 87 3.73 18.35 4.55
C ASP A 87 2.38 18.59 5.22
N GLU A 88 1.29 18.10 4.63
CA GLU A 88 -0.03 18.19 5.23
C GLU A 88 -0.12 17.44 6.56
N PHE A 89 0.49 16.26 6.63
CA PHE A 89 0.51 15.47 7.87
C PHE A 89 1.31 16.14 8.98
N LYS A 90 2.36 16.85 8.66
CA LYS A 90 3.14 17.60 9.65
C LYS A 90 2.35 18.73 10.32
N LYS A 91 1.32 19.22 9.66
CA LYS A 91 0.46 20.28 10.18
C LYS A 91 -0.69 19.77 11.06
N LEU A 92 -0.89 18.48 11.14
CA LEU A 92 -1.96 17.88 11.94
C LEU A 92 -1.63 17.81 13.42
#